data_031bdcb07ed76f827986b5381cb8f91f
#
_entry.id   031bdcb07ed76f827986b5381cb8f91f
#
_cell.length_a   1.000
_cell.length_b   1.000
_cell.length_c   1.000
_cell.angle_alpha   90.00
_cell.angle_beta   90.00
_cell.angle_gamma   90.00
#
_symmetry.space_group_name_H-M   'P 1'
#
loop_
_entity.id
_entity.type
_entity.pdbx_description
1 polymer ?
#
loop_
_entity_poly.entity_id
_entity_poly.type
_entity_poly.pdbx_seq_one_letter_code
_entity_poly.pdbx_strand_id
1 'polypeptide(L)'
;MDITLHDVCYGYGHHQVLDGISFSLETPEIFCILGANGAGKSTLLACMAGQQAVQSGQIAYDGQDVTAYSAAGLARKIAYIPQSHTPTFPFSVRDIVMMGRAASLGPFSSPGRAERRLADEKLELLGIAYLADQAYTEISGGERQLVLLAAALAQESQLLLLDEPTAHLDFGRQFRFLHMLQRLQHMGIGIIMTTHFPDQALHVADRTAILAEGKIQAIGAPEDVITAENLTRLYHIPIAIYDVPDAHKKICLPAEPQC
;
A
#
# COMPACT_ATOMS: atom_id res chain seq x y z
N MET A 1 -6.86 -12.41 8.66
CA MET A 1 -7.90 -12.09 7.64
C MET A 1 -7.46 -12.70 6.34
N ASP A 2 -8.36 -13.46 5.71
CA ASP A 2 -8.12 -14.08 4.41
C ASP A 2 -8.56 -13.14 3.31
N ILE A 3 -7.73 -13.01 2.27
CA ILE A 3 -7.97 -12.15 1.13
C ILE A 3 -7.90 -13.02 -0.12
N THR A 4 -8.95 -13.04 -0.93
CA THR A 4 -8.97 -13.79 -2.19
C THR A 4 -9.41 -12.91 -3.35
N LEU A 5 -8.67 -13.01 -4.44
CA LEU A 5 -9.04 -12.47 -5.74
C LEU A 5 -9.20 -13.63 -6.70
N HIS A 6 -10.29 -13.66 -7.45
CA HIS A 6 -10.57 -14.72 -8.43
C HIS A 6 -11.01 -14.10 -9.75
N ASP A 7 -10.22 -14.29 -10.79
CA ASP A 7 -10.43 -13.85 -12.18
C ASP A 7 -10.89 -12.38 -12.32
N VAL A 8 -10.27 -11.50 -11.51
CA VAL A 8 -10.63 -10.09 -11.44
C VAL A 8 -10.23 -9.39 -12.74
N CYS A 9 -11.23 -8.80 -13.41
CA CYS A 9 -11.04 -7.95 -14.59
C CYS A 9 -11.60 -6.57 -14.34
N TYR A 10 -10.88 -5.55 -14.86
CA TYR A 10 -11.30 -4.16 -14.81
C TYR A 10 -10.72 -3.35 -15.95
N GLY A 11 -11.48 -2.38 -16.46
CA GLY A 11 -11.03 -1.45 -17.50
C GLY A 11 -11.76 -0.12 -17.46
N TYR A 12 -11.16 0.89 -18.07
CA TYR A 12 -11.74 2.22 -18.28
C TYR A 12 -12.26 2.33 -19.72
N GLY A 13 -13.58 2.39 -19.88
CA GLY A 13 -14.20 2.38 -21.21
C GLY A 13 -13.84 1.10 -21.98
N HIS A 14 -13.11 1.23 -23.09
CA HIS A 14 -12.66 0.09 -23.90
C HIS A 14 -11.23 -0.38 -23.56
N HIS A 15 -10.55 0.29 -22.64
CA HIS A 15 -9.17 -0.05 -22.27
C HIS A 15 -9.17 -0.97 -21.05
N GLN A 16 -8.85 -2.25 -21.25
CA GLN A 16 -8.68 -3.21 -20.17
C GLN A 16 -7.37 -2.95 -19.43
N VAL A 17 -7.44 -2.87 -18.09
CA VAL A 17 -6.32 -2.58 -17.20
C VAL A 17 -5.94 -3.79 -16.36
N LEU A 18 -6.93 -4.58 -15.91
CA LEU A 18 -6.74 -5.82 -15.18
C LEU A 18 -7.41 -6.95 -15.95
N ASP A 19 -6.72 -8.07 -16.13
CA ASP A 19 -7.15 -9.20 -16.94
C ASP A 19 -6.91 -10.52 -16.21
N GLY A 20 -7.95 -11.03 -15.53
CA GLY A 20 -7.94 -12.32 -14.85
C GLY A 20 -6.99 -12.39 -13.64
N ILE A 21 -6.93 -11.35 -12.81
CA ILE A 21 -6.10 -11.33 -11.61
C ILE A 21 -6.63 -12.32 -10.57
N SER A 22 -5.79 -13.29 -10.20
CA SER A 22 -6.13 -14.31 -9.22
C SER A 22 -4.96 -14.56 -8.26
N PHE A 23 -5.19 -14.41 -6.96
CA PHE A 23 -4.27 -14.81 -5.88
C PHE A 23 -4.99 -14.83 -4.53
N SER A 24 -4.33 -15.42 -3.52
CA SER A 24 -4.80 -15.42 -2.14
C SER A 24 -3.68 -15.03 -1.17
N LEU A 25 -4.05 -14.36 -0.08
CA LEU A 25 -3.17 -13.88 0.97
C LEU A 25 -3.79 -14.16 2.33
N GLU A 26 -2.96 -14.37 3.34
CA GLU A 26 -3.35 -14.45 4.75
C GLU A 26 -2.60 -13.39 5.55
N THR A 27 -3.32 -12.54 6.29
CA THR A 27 -2.67 -11.52 7.12
C THR A 27 -2.41 -12.05 8.54
N PRO A 28 -1.38 -11.55 9.25
CA PRO A 28 -0.54 -10.42 8.87
C PRO A 28 0.66 -10.81 7.98
N GLU A 29 0.75 -10.23 6.80
CA GLU A 29 1.96 -10.28 5.95
C GLU A 29 2.15 -8.93 5.24
N ILE A 30 3.35 -8.63 4.79
CA ILE A 30 3.65 -7.56 3.84
C ILE A 30 3.67 -8.18 2.44
N PHE A 31 2.63 -7.90 1.67
CA PHE A 31 2.54 -8.30 0.27
C PHE A 31 2.88 -7.13 -0.65
N CYS A 32 3.86 -7.31 -1.52
CA CYS A 32 4.29 -6.27 -2.44
C CYS A 32 3.84 -6.57 -3.87
N ILE A 33 3.18 -5.61 -4.51
CA ILE A 33 2.83 -5.67 -5.94
C ILE A 33 3.84 -4.82 -6.71
N LEU A 34 4.79 -5.49 -7.35
CA LEU A 34 5.82 -4.88 -8.18
C LEU A 34 5.31 -4.74 -9.62
N GLY A 35 5.55 -3.60 -10.25
CA GLY A 35 5.17 -3.39 -11.64
C GLY A 35 5.62 -2.04 -12.17
N ALA A 36 5.78 -1.92 -13.49
CA ALA A 36 6.08 -0.67 -14.14
C ALA A 36 4.95 0.37 -13.97
N ASN A 37 5.23 1.63 -14.29
CA ASN A 37 4.18 2.65 -14.32
C ASN A 37 3.13 2.30 -15.38
N GLY A 38 1.85 2.46 -15.04
CA GLY A 38 0.74 2.09 -15.94
C GLY A 38 0.38 0.59 -15.95
N ALA A 39 1.05 -0.27 -15.19
CA ALA A 39 0.76 -1.71 -15.14
C ALA A 39 -0.60 -2.08 -14.50
N GLY A 40 -1.33 -1.10 -13.89
CA GLY A 40 -2.62 -1.34 -13.25
C GLY A 40 -2.56 -1.47 -11.72
N LYS A 41 -1.42 -1.21 -11.08
CA LYS A 41 -1.22 -1.35 -9.63
C LYS A 41 -2.23 -0.55 -8.81
N SER A 42 -2.36 0.76 -9.06
CA SER A 42 -3.32 1.65 -8.37
C SER A 42 -4.76 1.23 -8.63
N THR A 43 -5.06 0.76 -9.85
CA THR A 43 -6.38 0.25 -10.21
C THR A 43 -6.71 -1.02 -9.41
N LEU A 44 -5.75 -1.94 -9.28
CA LEU A 44 -5.94 -3.15 -8.49
C LEU A 44 -6.22 -2.81 -7.01
N LEU A 45 -5.42 -1.90 -6.41
CA LEU A 45 -5.67 -1.46 -5.04
C LEU A 45 -7.02 -0.75 -4.88
N ALA A 46 -7.44 0.06 -5.87
CA ALA A 46 -8.75 0.73 -5.85
C ALA A 46 -9.91 -0.28 -5.94
N CYS A 47 -9.77 -1.37 -6.74
CA CYS A 47 -10.74 -2.46 -6.76
C CYS A 47 -10.77 -3.19 -5.40
N MET A 48 -9.61 -3.50 -4.83
CA MET A 48 -9.51 -4.13 -3.50
C MET A 48 -10.11 -3.25 -2.40
N ALA A 49 -9.94 -1.93 -2.49
CA ALA A 49 -10.54 -0.97 -1.55
C ALA A 49 -12.06 -0.77 -1.76
N GLY A 50 -12.67 -1.43 -2.75
CA GLY A 50 -14.08 -1.24 -3.09
C GLY A 50 -14.42 0.13 -3.70
N GLN A 51 -13.40 0.90 -4.12
CA GLN A 51 -13.59 2.19 -4.77
C GLN A 51 -13.95 2.06 -6.25
N GLN A 52 -13.54 0.94 -6.86
CA GLN A 52 -13.88 0.57 -8.24
C GLN A 52 -14.56 -0.80 -8.23
N ALA A 53 -15.73 -0.88 -8.84
CA ALA A 53 -16.42 -2.14 -9.00
C ALA A 53 -15.77 -2.95 -10.14
N VAL A 54 -15.38 -4.19 -9.87
CA VAL A 54 -14.82 -5.09 -10.88
C VAL A 54 -15.85 -5.39 -11.98
N GLN A 55 -15.39 -5.56 -13.22
CA GLN A 55 -16.26 -5.89 -14.36
C GLN A 55 -16.60 -7.38 -14.40
N SER A 56 -15.66 -8.22 -13.95
CA SER A 56 -15.87 -9.66 -13.74
C SER A 56 -14.91 -10.17 -12.69
N GLY A 57 -15.15 -11.39 -12.21
CA GLY A 57 -14.41 -11.97 -11.10
C GLY A 57 -14.91 -11.50 -9.74
N GLN A 58 -14.14 -11.79 -8.71
CA GLN A 58 -14.53 -11.53 -7.32
C GLN A 58 -13.33 -11.14 -6.47
N ILE A 59 -13.56 -10.22 -5.53
CA ILE A 59 -12.62 -9.89 -4.45
C ILE A 59 -13.34 -10.17 -3.12
N ALA A 60 -12.78 -11.00 -2.27
CA ALA A 60 -13.41 -11.36 -1.00
C ALA A 60 -12.44 -11.20 0.19
N TYR A 61 -13.00 -10.81 1.33
CA TYR A 61 -12.34 -10.71 2.63
C TYR A 61 -13.04 -11.64 3.62
N ASP A 62 -12.31 -12.61 4.21
CA ASP A 62 -12.85 -13.67 5.07
C ASP A 62 -14.05 -14.40 4.41
N GLY A 63 -13.94 -14.66 3.10
CA GLY A 63 -14.99 -15.34 2.32
C GLY A 63 -16.18 -14.47 1.92
N GLN A 64 -16.26 -13.20 2.33
CA GLN A 64 -17.32 -12.27 1.97
C GLN A 64 -16.87 -11.34 0.83
N ASP A 65 -17.66 -11.24 -0.24
CA ASP A 65 -17.41 -10.35 -1.38
C ASP A 65 -17.31 -8.88 -0.94
N VAL A 66 -16.36 -8.14 -1.52
CA VAL A 66 -16.14 -6.72 -1.24
C VAL A 66 -17.40 -5.87 -1.45
N THR A 67 -18.23 -6.23 -2.43
CA THR A 67 -19.48 -5.52 -2.76
C THR A 67 -20.59 -5.74 -1.73
N ALA A 68 -20.49 -6.77 -0.90
CA ALA A 68 -21.45 -7.09 0.14
C ALA A 68 -21.22 -6.31 1.44
N TYR A 69 -20.09 -5.61 1.57
CA TYR A 69 -19.84 -4.74 2.71
C TYR A 69 -20.50 -3.37 2.54
N SER A 70 -21.05 -2.83 3.62
CA SER A 70 -21.31 -1.39 3.69
C SER A 70 -19.98 -0.62 3.71
N ALA A 71 -19.99 0.66 3.29
CA ALA A 71 -18.79 1.50 3.33
C ALA A 71 -18.12 1.52 4.73
N ALA A 72 -18.92 1.65 5.79
CA ALA A 72 -18.43 1.60 7.17
C ALA A 72 -17.93 0.20 7.58
N GLY A 73 -18.53 -0.87 7.04
CA GLY A 73 -18.10 -2.25 7.26
C GLY A 73 -16.74 -2.52 6.62
N LEU A 74 -16.57 -2.09 5.38
CA LEU A 74 -15.31 -2.23 4.63
C LEU A 74 -14.21 -1.38 5.26
N ALA A 75 -14.50 -0.15 5.66
CA ALA A 75 -13.53 0.72 6.32
C ALA A 75 -13.00 0.14 7.65
N ARG A 76 -13.75 -0.69 8.36
CA ARG A 76 -13.25 -1.43 9.53
C ARG A 76 -12.31 -2.57 9.17
N LYS A 77 -12.32 -3.01 7.93
CA LYS A 77 -11.43 -4.08 7.44
C LYS A 77 -10.17 -3.51 6.80
N ILE A 78 -10.32 -2.44 6.01
CA ILE A 78 -9.29 -1.96 5.10
C ILE A 78 -9.14 -0.43 5.23
N ALA A 79 -7.90 0.04 5.31
CA ALA A 79 -7.57 1.45 5.05
C ALA A 79 -6.75 1.56 3.76
N TYR A 80 -7.08 2.52 2.92
CA TYR A 80 -6.40 2.76 1.65
C TYR A 80 -5.71 4.13 1.66
N ILE A 81 -4.42 4.14 1.35
CA ILE A 81 -3.60 5.35 1.17
C ILE A 81 -3.23 5.45 -0.30
N PRO A 82 -3.75 6.44 -1.04
CA PRO A 82 -3.42 6.65 -2.44
C PRO A 82 -2.01 7.22 -2.61
N GLN A 83 -1.44 7.08 -3.81
CA GLN A 83 -0.12 7.57 -4.18
C GLN A 83 0.04 9.08 -3.98
N SER A 84 -1.00 9.85 -4.28
CA SER A 84 -0.99 11.30 -4.16
C SER A 84 -2.21 11.80 -3.39
N HIS A 85 -1.98 12.74 -2.51
CA HIS A 85 -3.02 13.47 -1.80
C HIS A 85 -2.68 14.96 -1.80
N THR A 86 -3.51 15.75 -2.47
CA THR A 86 -3.34 17.21 -2.51
C THR A 86 -4.20 17.82 -1.40
N PRO A 87 -3.58 18.44 -0.39
CA PRO A 87 -4.33 19.08 0.68
C PRO A 87 -5.07 20.31 0.14
N THR A 88 -6.38 20.39 0.38
CA THR A 88 -7.22 21.50 -0.09
C THR A 88 -7.49 22.52 1.03
N PHE A 89 -7.50 22.05 2.27
CA PHE A 89 -7.85 22.90 3.43
C PHE A 89 -6.77 22.84 4.51
N PRO A 90 -6.54 23.92 5.27
CA PRO A 90 -5.52 23.99 6.31
C PRO A 90 -6.00 23.39 7.65
N PHE A 91 -6.54 22.15 7.60
CA PHE A 91 -6.83 21.42 8.83
C PHE A 91 -5.54 21.13 9.60
N SER A 92 -5.62 21.02 10.93
CA SER A 92 -4.49 20.55 11.71
C SER A 92 -4.17 19.10 11.38
N VAL A 93 -2.91 18.70 11.56
CA VAL A 93 -2.49 17.30 11.39
C VAL A 93 -3.35 16.38 12.26
N ARG A 94 -3.63 16.77 13.50
CA ARG A 94 -4.51 16.02 14.40
C ARG A 94 -5.91 15.85 13.82
N ASP A 95 -6.50 16.90 13.23
CA ASP A 95 -7.82 16.79 12.61
C ASP A 95 -7.83 15.81 11.44
N ILE A 96 -6.78 15.82 10.60
CA ILE A 96 -6.62 14.83 9.52
C ILE A 96 -6.59 13.40 10.08
N VAL A 97 -5.84 13.17 11.17
CA VAL A 97 -5.78 11.84 11.79
C VAL A 97 -7.13 11.44 12.40
N MET A 98 -7.83 12.38 13.05
CA MET A 98 -9.18 12.13 13.56
C MET A 98 -10.19 11.79 12.46
N MET A 99 -10.03 12.30 11.22
CA MET A 99 -10.88 11.93 10.08
C MET A 99 -10.82 10.42 9.76
N GLY A 100 -9.72 9.74 10.10
CA GLY A 100 -9.64 8.27 10.03
C GLY A 100 -10.74 7.56 10.83
N ARG A 101 -11.31 8.20 11.85
CA ARG A 101 -12.42 7.66 12.65
C ARG A 101 -13.80 7.83 12.04
N ALA A 102 -13.93 8.54 10.92
CA ALA A 102 -15.24 8.88 10.33
C ALA A 102 -16.13 7.64 10.13
N ALA A 103 -15.57 6.51 9.71
CA ALA A 103 -16.30 5.27 9.50
C ALA A 103 -16.81 4.60 10.80
N SER A 104 -16.24 4.95 11.94
CA SER A 104 -16.61 4.42 13.26
C SER A 104 -17.60 5.32 13.99
N LEU A 105 -17.76 6.57 13.53
CA LEU A 105 -18.70 7.54 14.10
C LEU A 105 -20.07 7.40 13.44
N GLY A 106 -21.12 7.67 14.20
CA GLY A 106 -22.48 7.75 13.65
C GLY A 106 -22.63 8.97 12.72
N PRO A 107 -23.64 8.99 11.84
CA PRO A 107 -23.87 10.05 10.82
C PRO A 107 -23.96 11.49 11.39
N PHE A 108 -24.32 11.62 12.66
CA PHE A 108 -24.48 12.90 13.34
C PHE A 108 -23.50 13.10 14.50
N SER A 109 -22.49 12.23 14.61
CA SER A 109 -21.48 12.32 15.67
C SER A 109 -20.28 13.12 15.21
N SER A 110 -19.82 14.05 16.04
CA SER A 110 -18.55 14.73 15.84
C SER A 110 -17.43 14.02 16.62
N PRO A 111 -16.19 14.03 16.11
CA PRO A 111 -15.05 13.50 16.84
C PRO A 111 -14.94 14.18 18.22
N GLY A 112 -14.76 13.37 19.26
CA GLY A 112 -14.67 13.82 20.62
C GLY A 112 -13.28 13.67 21.24
N ARG A 113 -13.25 13.61 22.59
CA ARG A 113 -11.99 13.46 23.33
C ARG A 113 -11.32 12.08 23.11
N ALA A 114 -12.11 11.04 22.86
CA ALA A 114 -11.60 9.70 22.61
C ALA A 114 -10.86 9.65 21.27
N GLU A 115 -11.43 10.21 20.20
CA GLU A 115 -10.83 10.26 18.86
C GLU A 115 -9.57 11.13 18.85
N ARG A 116 -9.59 12.24 19.60
CA ARG A 116 -8.41 13.09 19.77
C ARG A 116 -7.27 12.35 20.44
N ARG A 117 -7.56 11.62 21.53
CA ARG A 117 -6.56 10.81 22.23
C ARG A 117 -5.98 9.73 21.32
N LEU A 118 -6.84 9.02 20.59
CA LEU A 118 -6.40 8.00 19.63
C LEU A 118 -5.52 8.62 18.53
N ALA A 119 -5.89 9.79 18.00
CA ALA A 119 -5.07 10.50 17.02
C ALA A 119 -3.68 10.84 17.59
N ASP A 120 -3.62 11.38 18.81
CA ASP A 120 -2.35 11.69 19.47
C ASP A 120 -1.51 10.40 19.67
N GLU A 121 -2.11 9.28 20.08
CA GLU A 121 -1.43 7.98 20.20
C GLU A 121 -0.84 7.50 18.84
N LYS A 122 -1.55 7.68 17.72
CA LYS A 122 -1.02 7.29 16.40
C LYS A 122 0.09 8.23 15.92
N LEU A 123 -0.01 9.52 16.21
CA LEU A 123 1.06 10.48 15.93
C LEU A 123 2.33 10.18 16.74
N GLU A 124 2.19 9.80 18.01
CA GLU A 124 3.31 9.35 18.85
C GLU A 124 3.94 8.06 18.33
N LEU A 125 3.13 7.06 17.97
CA LEU A 125 3.60 5.78 17.40
C LEU A 125 4.50 5.98 16.17
N LEU A 126 4.16 6.96 15.33
CA LEU A 126 4.91 7.29 14.12
C LEU A 126 6.00 8.35 14.35
N GLY A 127 6.17 8.87 15.58
CA GLY A 127 7.20 9.86 15.93
C GLY A 127 6.96 11.26 15.35
N ILE A 128 5.71 11.59 15.04
CA ILE A 128 5.31 12.88 14.45
C ILE A 128 4.34 13.70 15.33
N ALA A 129 4.30 13.42 16.63
CA ALA A 129 3.44 14.15 17.57
C ALA A 129 3.72 15.68 17.58
N TYR A 130 4.96 16.10 17.26
CA TYR A 130 5.34 17.51 17.15
C TYR A 130 4.60 18.27 16.03
N LEU A 131 4.00 17.56 15.07
CA LEU A 131 3.22 18.15 13.99
C LEU A 131 1.73 18.34 14.33
N ALA A 132 1.26 17.81 15.47
CA ALA A 132 -0.17 17.64 15.74
C ALA A 132 -1.03 18.90 15.55
N ASP A 133 -0.52 20.07 15.93
CA ASP A 133 -1.23 21.35 15.83
C ASP A 133 -0.81 22.19 14.60
N GLN A 134 0.08 21.66 13.74
CA GLN A 134 0.49 22.33 12.51
C GLN A 134 -0.56 22.13 11.40
N ALA A 135 -0.64 23.08 10.48
CA ALA A 135 -1.52 22.95 9.32
C ALA A 135 -0.97 21.88 8.37
N TYR A 136 -1.81 20.93 7.95
CA TYR A 136 -1.45 19.85 7.03
C TYR A 136 -0.90 20.36 5.68
N THR A 137 -1.31 21.57 5.28
CA THR A 137 -0.81 22.24 4.06
C THR A 137 0.64 22.71 4.19
N GLU A 138 1.16 22.92 5.39
CA GLU A 138 2.47 23.55 5.65
C GLU A 138 3.59 22.54 5.92
N ILE A 139 3.25 21.25 6.12
CA ILE A 139 4.24 20.20 6.36
C ILE A 139 4.80 19.63 5.05
N SER A 140 5.99 19.00 5.13
CA SER A 140 6.66 18.40 3.97
C SER A 140 5.91 17.18 3.41
N GLY A 141 6.17 16.80 2.14
CA GLY A 141 5.55 15.64 1.51
C GLY A 141 5.77 14.34 2.29
N GLY A 142 6.96 14.14 2.85
CA GLY A 142 7.26 12.96 3.66
C GLY A 142 6.51 12.93 5.00
N GLU A 143 6.33 14.10 5.62
CA GLU A 143 5.52 14.22 6.83
C GLU A 143 4.04 13.98 6.52
N ARG A 144 3.54 14.46 5.37
CA ARG A 144 2.17 14.16 4.91
C ARG A 144 1.94 12.67 4.78
N GLN A 145 2.91 11.93 4.24
CA GLN A 145 2.80 10.48 4.11
C GLN A 145 2.66 9.79 5.47
N LEU A 146 3.42 10.21 6.47
CA LEU A 146 3.29 9.70 7.84
C LEU A 146 1.95 10.10 8.49
N VAL A 147 1.43 11.30 8.20
CA VAL A 147 0.11 11.73 8.68
C VAL A 147 -1.01 10.89 8.06
N LEU A 148 -0.94 10.58 6.76
CA LEU A 148 -1.89 9.67 6.11
C LEU A 148 -1.82 8.26 6.71
N LEU A 149 -0.62 7.77 7.01
CA LEU A 149 -0.44 6.51 7.71
C LEU A 149 -1.05 6.56 9.12
N ALA A 150 -0.86 7.66 9.86
CA ALA A 150 -1.49 7.85 11.18
C ALA A 150 -3.02 7.83 11.09
N ALA A 151 -3.60 8.49 10.07
CA ALA A 151 -5.04 8.49 9.83
C ALA A 151 -5.57 7.08 9.49
N ALA A 152 -4.84 6.33 8.65
CA ALA A 152 -5.16 4.93 8.34
C ALA A 152 -5.08 4.03 9.59
N LEU A 153 -4.09 4.23 10.45
CA LEU A 153 -3.97 3.52 11.72
C LEU A 153 -5.07 3.91 12.73
N ALA A 154 -5.51 5.17 12.73
CA ALA A 154 -6.62 5.63 13.55
C ALA A 154 -7.96 5.00 13.12
N GLN A 155 -8.08 4.53 11.89
CA GLN A 155 -9.23 3.77 11.40
C GLN A 155 -9.37 2.40 12.08
N GLU A 156 -8.28 1.86 12.68
CA GLU A 156 -8.21 0.55 13.34
C GLU A 156 -8.59 -0.61 12.40
N SER A 157 -8.23 -0.49 11.14
CA SER A 157 -8.41 -1.54 10.14
C SER A 157 -7.39 -2.67 10.31
N GLN A 158 -7.73 -3.85 9.76
CA GLN A 158 -6.87 -5.04 9.81
C GLN A 158 -5.86 -5.08 8.66
N LEU A 159 -6.12 -4.33 7.59
CA LEU A 159 -5.32 -4.29 6.37
C LEU A 159 -5.07 -2.85 5.94
N LEU A 160 -3.83 -2.55 5.58
CA LEU A 160 -3.44 -1.31 4.90
C LEU A 160 -3.16 -1.60 3.42
N LEU A 161 -3.82 -0.86 2.54
CA LEU A 161 -3.52 -0.82 1.11
C LEU A 161 -2.75 0.47 0.82
N LEU A 162 -1.51 0.37 0.35
CA LEU A 162 -0.59 1.50 0.19
C LEU A 162 -0.15 1.61 -1.27
N ASP A 163 -0.56 2.67 -1.93
CA ASP A 163 -0.21 2.89 -3.33
C ASP A 163 1.07 3.73 -3.45
N GLU A 164 2.17 3.08 -3.85
CA GLU A 164 3.52 3.65 -3.98
C GLU A 164 3.94 4.56 -2.79
N PRO A 165 3.88 4.07 -1.54
CA PRO A 165 3.93 4.91 -0.35
C PRO A 165 5.27 5.63 -0.13
N THR A 166 6.29 5.29 -0.90
CA THR A 166 7.65 5.86 -0.77
C THR A 166 8.05 6.77 -1.93
N ALA A 167 7.17 6.96 -2.94
CA ALA A 167 7.51 7.65 -4.19
C ALA A 167 8.02 9.10 -4.01
N HIS A 168 7.56 9.80 -2.96
CA HIS A 168 7.92 11.19 -2.69
C HIS A 168 8.85 11.36 -1.49
N LEU A 169 9.49 10.28 -1.05
CA LEU A 169 10.40 10.29 0.09
C LEU A 169 11.86 10.31 -0.39
N ASP A 170 12.72 11.03 0.31
CA ASP A 170 14.16 10.90 0.15
C ASP A 170 14.64 9.52 0.63
N PHE A 171 15.86 9.14 0.21
CA PHE A 171 16.44 7.83 0.47
C PHE A 171 16.34 7.42 1.95
N GLY A 172 16.73 8.29 2.88
CA GLY A 172 16.71 7.97 4.31
C GLY A 172 15.29 7.81 4.87
N ARG A 173 14.35 8.63 4.39
CA ARG A 173 12.93 8.56 4.77
C ARG A 173 12.25 7.32 4.21
N GLN A 174 12.60 6.89 2.98
CA GLN A 174 12.09 5.64 2.40
C GLN A 174 12.37 4.44 3.31
N PHE A 175 13.62 4.24 3.73
CA PHE A 175 13.98 3.12 4.60
C PHE A 175 13.31 3.20 5.98
N ARG A 176 13.23 4.39 6.57
CA ARG A 176 12.50 4.55 7.85
C ARG A 176 11.02 4.22 7.71
N PHE A 177 10.39 4.59 6.59
CA PHE A 177 9.01 4.24 6.30
C PHE A 177 8.83 2.73 6.13
N LEU A 178 9.69 2.08 5.35
CA LEU A 178 9.66 0.62 5.16
C LEU A 178 9.86 -0.14 6.48
N HIS A 179 10.80 0.28 7.32
CA HIS A 179 10.96 -0.30 8.67
C HIS A 179 9.72 -0.08 9.56
N MET A 180 9.04 1.06 9.40
CA MET A 180 7.78 1.29 10.11
C MET A 180 6.71 0.30 9.66
N LEU A 181 6.61 -0.02 8.36
CA LEU A 181 5.68 -1.03 7.86
C LEU A 181 5.96 -2.42 8.48
N GLN A 182 7.23 -2.83 8.57
CA GLN A 182 7.59 -4.08 9.25
C GLN A 182 7.16 -4.10 10.72
N ARG A 183 7.35 -2.99 11.45
CA ARG A 183 6.86 -2.89 12.83
C ARG A 183 5.34 -3.02 12.92
N LEU A 184 4.59 -2.41 12.01
CA LEU A 184 3.13 -2.51 11.96
C LEU A 184 2.67 -3.94 11.65
N GLN A 185 3.35 -4.64 10.74
CA GLN A 185 3.09 -6.04 10.44
C GLN A 185 3.31 -6.93 11.67
N HIS A 186 4.41 -6.73 12.43
CA HIS A 186 4.64 -7.43 13.68
C HIS A 186 3.60 -7.11 14.77
N MET A 187 2.89 -5.98 14.66
CA MET A 187 1.75 -5.65 15.53
C MET A 187 0.43 -6.30 15.06
N GLY A 188 0.47 -7.12 14.01
CA GLY A 188 -0.69 -7.86 13.51
C GLY A 188 -1.46 -7.19 12.37
N ILE A 189 -0.93 -6.11 11.78
CA ILE A 189 -1.56 -5.40 10.67
C ILE A 189 -1.07 -5.98 9.35
N GLY A 190 -1.99 -6.44 8.49
CA GLY A 190 -1.66 -6.83 7.12
C GLY A 190 -1.35 -5.61 6.26
N ILE A 191 -0.42 -5.76 5.32
CA ILE A 191 -0.01 -4.66 4.44
C ILE A 191 0.07 -5.16 3.00
N ILE A 192 -0.62 -4.49 2.10
CA ILE A 192 -0.43 -4.65 0.66
C ILE A 192 0.10 -3.32 0.13
N MET A 193 1.29 -3.32 -0.42
CA MET A 193 1.89 -2.13 -1.01
C MET A 193 2.23 -2.32 -2.48
N THR A 194 2.10 -1.25 -3.25
CA THR A 194 2.61 -1.22 -4.61
C THR A 194 3.95 -0.51 -4.66
N THR A 195 4.81 -0.91 -5.58
CA THR A 195 6.06 -0.22 -5.88
C THR A 195 6.50 -0.50 -7.33
N HIS A 196 7.37 0.36 -7.84
CA HIS A 196 8.13 0.09 -9.06
C HIS A 196 9.63 -0.13 -8.79
N PHE A 197 10.03 -0.22 -7.50
CA PHE A 197 11.41 -0.46 -7.07
C PHE A 197 11.55 -1.89 -6.52
N PRO A 198 12.23 -2.82 -7.24
CA PRO A 198 12.39 -4.19 -6.78
C PRO A 198 13.14 -4.32 -5.45
N ASP A 199 14.11 -3.43 -5.20
CA ASP A 199 14.88 -3.45 -3.95
C ASP A 199 14.01 -3.20 -2.71
N GLN A 200 12.92 -2.43 -2.84
CA GLN A 200 11.98 -2.23 -1.72
C GLN A 200 11.24 -3.53 -1.38
N ALA A 201 10.81 -4.28 -2.40
CA ALA A 201 10.14 -5.56 -2.19
C ALA A 201 11.11 -6.58 -1.58
N LEU A 202 12.36 -6.67 -2.07
CA LEU A 202 13.42 -7.50 -1.47
C LEU A 202 13.72 -7.13 -0.02
N HIS A 203 13.47 -5.87 0.37
CA HIS A 203 13.81 -5.39 1.70
C HIS A 203 12.75 -5.70 2.76
N VAL A 204 11.47 -5.66 2.41
CA VAL A 204 10.40 -5.68 3.42
C VAL A 204 9.30 -6.70 3.18
N ALA A 205 9.13 -7.22 1.96
CA ALA A 205 8.00 -8.06 1.66
C ALA A 205 8.20 -9.51 2.13
N ASP A 206 7.14 -10.11 2.66
CA ASP A 206 7.07 -11.55 2.91
C ASP A 206 6.77 -12.29 1.61
N ARG A 207 5.91 -11.70 0.75
CA ARG A 207 5.59 -12.20 -0.58
C ARG A 207 5.49 -11.07 -1.58
N THR A 208 5.77 -11.39 -2.84
CA THR A 208 5.75 -10.41 -3.95
C THR A 208 4.99 -10.98 -5.14
N ALA A 209 4.24 -10.11 -5.82
CA ALA A 209 3.70 -10.41 -7.15
C ALA A 209 4.23 -9.40 -8.17
N ILE A 210 4.53 -9.85 -9.38
CA ILE A 210 4.82 -8.99 -10.53
C ILE A 210 3.53 -8.80 -11.32
N LEU A 211 3.08 -7.55 -11.40
CA LEU A 211 1.96 -7.13 -12.23
C LEU A 211 2.48 -6.47 -13.52
N ALA A 212 2.22 -7.07 -14.66
CA ALA A 212 2.56 -6.53 -15.95
C ALA A 212 1.46 -6.84 -16.97
N GLU A 213 1.18 -5.91 -17.86
CA GLU A 213 0.16 -6.05 -18.93
C GLU A 213 -1.21 -6.49 -18.38
N GLY A 214 -1.57 -5.98 -17.20
CA GLY A 214 -2.84 -6.29 -16.53
C GLY A 214 -2.91 -7.70 -15.91
N LYS A 215 -1.82 -8.47 -15.86
CA LYS A 215 -1.77 -9.85 -15.35
C LYS A 215 -0.72 -10.04 -14.27
N ILE A 216 -0.94 -11.01 -13.38
CA ILE A 216 0.10 -11.48 -12.48
C ILE A 216 1.02 -12.42 -13.28
N GLN A 217 2.26 -12.01 -13.46
CA GLN A 217 3.28 -12.77 -14.19
C GLN A 217 4.02 -13.77 -13.30
N ALA A 218 4.22 -13.42 -12.04
CA ALA A 218 4.85 -14.25 -11.03
C ALA A 218 4.35 -13.85 -9.64
N ILE A 219 4.29 -14.82 -8.72
CA ILE A 219 3.93 -14.60 -7.31
C ILE A 219 4.65 -15.62 -6.43
N GLY A 220 5.20 -15.17 -5.31
CA GLY A 220 5.96 -16.05 -4.37
C GLY A 220 6.81 -15.25 -3.41
N ALA A 221 7.82 -15.90 -2.83
CA ALA A 221 8.82 -15.23 -2.01
C ALA A 221 9.59 -14.18 -2.87
N PRO A 222 9.97 -13.03 -2.29
CA PRO A 222 10.64 -11.98 -3.06
C PRO A 222 11.86 -12.47 -3.83
N GLU A 223 12.66 -13.35 -3.25
CA GLU A 223 13.88 -13.88 -3.86
C GLU A 223 13.61 -14.79 -5.07
N ASP A 224 12.47 -15.47 -5.09
CA ASP A 224 12.07 -16.36 -6.18
C ASP A 224 11.40 -15.57 -7.34
N VAL A 225 10.74 -14.48 -7.01
CA VAL A 225 9.97 -13.65 -7.96
C VAL A 225 10.88 -12.58 -8.59
N ILE A 226 11.73 -11.93 -7.79
CA ILE A 226 12.62 -10.86 -8.23
C ILE A 226 13.91 -11.50 -8.78
N THR A 227 13.83 -11.93 -10.04
CA THR A 227 14.93 -12.53 -10.79
C THR A 227 15.39 -11.61 -11.92
N ALA A 228 16.63 -11.77 -12.40
CA ALA A 228 17.13 -10.99 -13.53
C ALA A 228 16.24 -11.17 -14.77
N GLU A 229 15.75 -12.39 -15.02
CA GLU A 229 14.85 -12.68 -16.12
C GLU A 229 13.51 -11.92 -16.00
N ASN A 230 12.85 -12.03 -14.85
CA ASN A 230 11.55 -11.37 -14.62
C ASN A 230 11.67 -9.85 -14.66
N LEU A 231 12.73 -9.28 -14.08
CA LEU A 231 12.95 -7.82 -14.11
C LEU A 231 13.32 -7.33 -15.50
N THR A 232 14.14 -8.08 -16.26
CA THR A 232 14.45 -7.76 -17.67
C THR A 232 13.19 -7.72 -18.52
N ARG A 233 12.28 -8.68 -18.32
CA ARG A 233 10.98 -8.72 -19.00
C ARG A 233 10.08 -7.54 -18.56
N LEU A 234 10.06 -7.23 -17.25
CA LEU A 234 9.22 -6.16 -16.69
C LEU A 234 9.63 -4.76 -17.17
N TYR A 235 10.95 -4.50 -17.20
CA TYR A 235 11.47 -3.14 -17.49
C TYR A 235 11.98 -2.98 -18.92
N HIS A 236 12.01 -4.07 -19.72
CA HIS A 236 12.49 -4.07 -21.10
C HIS A 236 13.96 -3.61 -21.28
N ILE A 237 14.76 -3.79 -20.24
CA ILE A 237 16.21 -3.56 -20.24
C ILE A 237 16.91 -4.71 -19.54
N PRO A 238 18.11 -5.10 -19.92
CA PRO A 238 18.88 -6.10 -19.20
C PRO A 238 19.09 -5.68 -17.73
N ILE A 239 18.72 -6.56 -16.80
CA ILE A 239 18.91 -6.35 -15.35
C ILE A 239 19.80 -7.46 -14.81
N ALA A 240 20.75 -7.09 -13.95
CA ALA A 240 21.53 -8.01 -13.15
C ALA A 240 21.20 -7.85 -11.67
N ILE A 241 21.26 -8.97 -10.93
CA ILE A 241 21.07 -8.99 -9.48
C ILE A 241 22.40 -9.37 -8.85
N TYR A 242 22.85 -8.57 -7.91
CA TYR A 242 24.11 -8.76 -7.20
C TYR A 242 23.85 -9.03 -5.73
N ASP A 243 24.53 -10.06 -5.20
CA ASP A 243 24.58 -10.28 -3.77
C ASP A 243 25.56 -9.29 -3.13
N VAL A 244 25.16 -8.66 -2.03
CA VAL A 244 26.02 -7.82 -1.19
C VAL A 244 26.28 -8.58 0.11
N PRO A 245 27.35 -9.39 0.17
CA PRO A 245 27.57 -10.35 1.26
C PRO A 245 27.61 -9.71 2.64
N ASP A 246 28.30 -8.56 2.78
CA ASP A 246 28.44 -7.85 4.05
C ASP A 246 27.12 -7.28 4.58
N ALA A 247 26.14 -7.06 3.69
CA ALA A 247 24.82 -6.56 4.05
C ALA A 247 23.75 -7.66 4.10
N HIS A 248 24.07 -8.90 3.69
CA HIS A 248 23.11 -9.99 3.48
C HIS A 248 21.90 -9.56 2.63
N LYS A 249 22.15 -8.81 1.56
CA LYS A 249 21.12 -8.21 0.71
C LYS A 249 21.46 -8.42 -0.77
N LYS A 250 20.40 -8.37 -1.58
CA LYS A 250 20.50 -8.31 -3.03
C LYS A 250 20.18 -6.90 -3.51
N ILE A 251 20.83 -6.47 -4.60
CA ILE A 251 20.55 -5.21 -5.29
C ILE A 251 20.32 -5.47 -6.78
N CYS A 252 19.41 -4.73 -7.35
CA CYS A 252 19.05 -4.83 -8.77
C CYS A 252 19.65 -3.64 -9.52
N LEU A 253 20.45 -3.90 -10.54
CA LEU A 253 21.07 -2.86 -11.36
C LEU A 253 20.83 -3.16 -12.85
N PRO A 254 20.73 -2.13 -13.72
CA PRO A 254 20.83 -2.34 -15.15
C PRO A 254 22.15 -3.04 -15.47
N ALA A 255 22.10 -4.12 -16.27
CA ALA A 255 23.30 -4.75 -16.78
C ALA A 255 23.89 -3.87 -17.88
N GLU A 256 25.21 -3.66 -17.83
CA GLU A 256 25.89 -2.95 -18.94
C GLU A 256 25.72 -3.79 -20.22
N PRO A 257 25.41 -3.16 -21.37
CA PRO A 257 25.43 -3.85 -22.65
C PRO A 257 26.83 -4.42 -22.85
N GLN A 258 26.92 -5.73 -23.05
CA GLN A 258 28.17 -6.35 -23.46
C GLN A 258 28.53 -5.75 -24.83
N CYS A 259 29.62 -4.96 -24.86
CA CYS A 259 30.18 -4.40 -26.09
C CYS A 259 30.69 -5.51 -27.00
#